data_6552af65c2ffda86a1b92566c574f879
#
_entry.id   6552af65c2ffda86a1b92566c574f879
#
_cell.length_a   1.000
_cell.length_b   1.000
_cell.length_c   1.000
_cell.angle_alpha   90.00
_cell.angle_beta   90.00
_cell.angle_gamma   90.00
#
_symmetry.space_group_name_H-M   'P 1'
#
loop_
_entity.id
_entity.type
_entity.pdbx_description
1 polymer ?
#
loop_
_entity_poly.entity_id
_entity_poly.type
_entity_poly.pdbx_seq_one_letter_code
_entity_poly.pdbx_strand_id
1 'polypeptide(L)'
;MGGESKEINRSDFEQAVSERALDDYVTYHGPKYGEEKERYWRMADVFVQPTFEDCFPLTVLEAMQHHKPVVSTDEGAVPDMVMDDENGFICKRKDAVSLANAIERLIVDEALRNTMGEEGYRIYQEKFTLSCFEQRFTEILREMNG
;
A
#
# COMPACT_ATOMS: atom_id res chain seq x y z
N MET A 1 -2.55 7.36 4.29
CA MET A 1 -2.89 7.98 5.41
C MET A 1 -4.09 8.84 5.14
N GLY A 2 -5.25 8.20 5.29
CA GLY A 2 -6.52 8.74 4.87
C GLY A 2 -7.03 9.83 5.81
N GLY A 3 -7.66 10.83 5.23
CA GLY A 3 -8.56 11.71 5.95
C GLY A 3 -9.85 10.99 6.33
N GLU A 4 -10.69 11.67 7.09
CA GLU A 4 -12.04 11.17 7.42
C GLU A 4 -12.85 10.99 6.14
N SER A 5 -13.50 9.85 5.99
CA SER A 5 -14.47 9.61 4.93
C SER A 5 -15.86 10.05 5.40
N LYS A 6 -16.80 10.20 4.44
CA LYS A 6 -18.20 10.46 4.80
C LYS A 6 -18.87 9.26 5.49
N GLU A 7 -18.28 8.07 5.38
CA GLU A 7 -18.88 6.84 5.89
C GLU A 7 -18.35 6.44 7.28
N ILE A 8 -17.08 6.77 7.58
CA ILE A 8 -16.47 6.43 8.87
C ILE A 8 -15.64 7.63 9.33
N ASN A 9 -16.03 8.24 10.43
CA ASN A 9 -15.27 9.28 11.10
C ASN A 9 -14.35 8.68 12.20
N ARG A 10 -13.52 9.54 12.80
CA ARG A 10 -12.59 9.13 13.85
C ARG A 10 -13.29 8.46 15.04
N SER A 11 -14.43 9.00 15.49
CA SER A 11 -15.17 8.46 16.63
C SER A 11 -15.69 7.05 16.35
N ASP A 12 -16.22 6.82 15.14
CA ASP A 12 -16.71 5.51 14.73
C ASP A 12 -15.56 4.49 14.68
N PHE A 13 -14.38 4.92 14.22
CA PHE A 13 -13.18 4.07 14.20
C PHE A 13 -12.71 3.71 15.61
N GLU A 14 -12.56 4.69 16.49
CA GLU A 14 -12.14 4.48 17.88
C GLU A 14 -13.16 3.60 18.63
N GLN A 15 -14.46 3.80 18.42
CA GLN A 15 -15.50 2.92 18.97
C GLN A 15 -15.36 1.48 18.46
N ALA A 16 -15.17 1.29 17.16
CA ALA A 16 -15.00 -0.03 16.57
C ALA A 16 -13.76 -0.79 17.09
N VAL A 17 -12.67 -0.06 17.38
CA VAL A 17 -11.46 -0.60 18.01
C VAL A 17 -11.76 -1.05 19.43
N SER A 18 -12.40 -0.21 20.23
CA SER A 18 -12.71 -0.48 21.63
C SER A 18 -13.71 -1.62 21.80
N GLU A 19 -14.77 -1.67 20.98
CA GLU A 19 -15.75 -2.77 20.98
C GLU A 19 -15.12 -4.15 20.73
N ARG A 20 -13.94 -4.18 20.09
CA ARG A 20 -13.18 -5.40 19.79
C ARG A 20 -12.00 -5.65 20.72
N ALA A 21 -11.86 -4.82 21.76
CA ALA A 21 -10.72 -4.83 22.70
C ALA A 21 -9.36 -4.80 21.98
N LEU A 22 -9.23 -3.93 20.97
CA LEU A 22 -8.01 -3.75 20.16
C LEU A 22 -7.25 -2.47 20.51
N ASP A 23 -7.60 -1.77 21.59
CA ASP A 23 -7.04 -0.48 21.98
C ASP A 23 -5.50 -0.53 22.19
N ASP A 24 -4.99 -1.67 22.65
CA ASP A 24 -3.54 -1.89 22.85
C ASP A 24 -2.79 -2.19 21.54
N TYR A 25 -3.50 -2.49 20.45
CA TYR A 25 -2.92 -2.96 19.17
C TYR A 25 -3.15 -2.01 18.03
N VAL A 26 -4.18 -1.18 18.09
CA VAL A 26 -4.60 -0.29 16.99
C VAL A 26 -4.61 1.15 17.46
N THR A 27 -3.83 2.00 16.79
CA THR A 27 -3.73 3.42 17.12
C THR A 27 -4.06 4.29 15.91
N TYR A 28 -4.98 5.24 16.09
CA TYR A 28 -5.28 6.26 15.10
C TYR A 28 -4.30 7.42 15.17
N HIS A 29 -3.47 7.58 14.15
CA HIS A 29 -2.47 8.64 14.09
C HIS A 29 -2.89 9.87 13.27
N GLY A 30 -4.02 9.82 12.59
CA GLY A 30 -4.47 10.88 11.68
C GLY A 30 -3.59 11.05 10.45
N PRO A 31 -3.86 12.06 9.62
CA PRO A 31 -3.06 12.37 8.44
C PRO A 31 -1.63 12.75 8.83
N LYS A 32 -0.65 12.27 8.05
CA LYS A 32 0.79 12.54 8.22
C LYS A 32 1.41 13.04 6.93
N TYR A 33 2.29 14.04 7.05
CA TYR A 33 2.93 14.69 5.92
C TYR A 33 4.42 14.94 6.20
N GLY A 34 5.21 15.14 5.14
CA GLY A 34 6.63 15.49 5.24
C GLY A 34 7.44 14.51 6.11
N GLU A 35 8.31 15.06 6.96
CA GLU A 35 9.21 14.26 7.81
C GLU A 35 8.48 13.31 8.77
N GLU A 36 7.30 13.70 9.25
CA GLU A 36 6.51 12.83 10.12
C GLU A 36 6.04 11.58 9.37
N LYS A 37 5.55 11.73 8.12
CA LYS A 37 5.19 10.59 7.27
C LYS A 37 6.40 9.69 6.99
N GLU A 38 7.56 10.27 6.69
CA GLU A 38 8.81 9.54 6.49
C GLU A 38 9.21 8.69 7.72
N ARG A 39 8.98 9.22 8.91
CA ARG A 39 9.21 8.47 10.15
C ARG A 39 8.31 7.24 10.25
N TYR A 40 7.01 7.35 9.89
CA TYR A 40 6.10 6.20 9.87
C TYR A 40 6.52 5.15 8.84
N TRP A 41 6.97 5.56 7.66
CA TRP A 41 7.51 4.63 6.66
C TRP A 41 8.71 3.84 7.18
N ARG A 42 9.62 4.50 7.88
CA ARG A 42 10.78 3.81 8.49
C ARG A 42 10.40 2.82 9.57
N MET A 43 9.34 3.08 10.31
CA MET A 43 8.86 2.22 11.41
C MET A 43 7.97 1.06 10.92
N ALA A 44 7.35 1.20 9.77
CA ALA A 44 6.43 0.20 9.24
C ALA A 44 7.18 -1.04 8.76
N ASP A 45 6.59 -2.20 8.99
CA ASP A 45 7.05 -3.49 8.45
C ASP A 45 6.24 -3.89 7.20
N VAL A 46 4.96 -3.59 7.19
CA VAL A 46 4.02 -3.95 6.12
C VAL A 46 3.11 -2.75 5.85
N PHE A 47 2.80 -2.51 4.59
CA PHE A 47 1.78 -1.55 4.18
C PHE A 47 0.48 -2.25 3.80
N VAL A 48 -0.64 -1.84 4.40
CA VAL A 48 -1.95 -2.45 4.18
C VAL A 48 -2.93 -1.39 3.69
N GLN A 49 -3.49 -1.60 2.49
CA GLN A 49 -4.48 -0.69 1.90
C GLN A 49 -5.61 -1.48 1.24
N PRO A 50 -6.59 -1.99 2.00
CA PRO A 50 -7.75 -2.70 1.45
C PRO A 50 -8.77 -1.71 0.87
N THR A 51 -8.42 -1.12 -0.28
CA THR A 51 -9.25 -0.09 -0.93
C THR A 51 -10.41 -0.68 -1.74
N PHE A 52 -11.46 0.10 -1.96
CA PHE A 52 -12.62 -0.26 -2.79
C PHE A 52 -12.85 0.72 -3.93
N GLU A 53 -12.26 1.91 -3.88
CA GLU A 53 -12.50 3.00 -4.82
C GLU A 53 -11.24 3.85 -4.98
N ASP A 54 -10.14 3.26 -5.44
CA ASP A 54 -8.92 4.00 -5.71
C ASP A 54 -8.39 3.67 -7.11
N CYS A 55 -8.37 4.65 -7.98
CA CYS A 55 -7.96 4.45 -9.37
C CYS A 55 -6.45 4.19 -9.49
N PHE A 56 -5.63 4.93 -8.73
CA PHE A 56 -4.17 4.85 -8.78
C PHE A 56 -3.56 5.29 -7.43
N PRO A 57 -3.45 4.36 -6.46
CA PRO A 57 -3.02 4.69 -5.10
C PRO A 57 -1.51 5.00 -5.04
N LEU A 58 -1.15 6.28 -5.02
CA LEU A 58 0.24 6.72 -4.88
C LEU A 58 0.90 6.19 -3.60
N THR A 59 0.13 5.91 -2.57
CA THR A 59 0.63 5.32 -1.31
C THR A 59 1.19 3.91 -1.48
N VAL A 60 0.73 3.16 -2.49
CA VAL A 60 1.34 1.88 -2.87
C VAL A 60 2.74 2.11 -3.43
N LEU A 61 2.93 3.10 -4.31
CA LEU A 61 4.25 3.45 -4.83
C LEU A 61 5.19 3.97 -3.73
N GLU A 62 4.66 4.73 -2.77
CA GLU A 62 5.42 5.16 -1.60
C GLU A 62 5.87 3.95 -0.74
N ALA A 63 5.00 2.97 -0.52
CA ALA A 63 5.37 1.74 0.18
C ALA A 63 6.50 0.98 -0.53
N MET A 64 6.38 0.81 -1.86
CA MET A 64 7.41 0.17 -2.67
C MET A 64 8.74 0.94 -2.61
N GLN A 65 8.69 2.28 -2.65
CA GLN A 65 9.88 3.15 -2.53
C GLN A 65 10.59 2.96 -1.17
N HIS A 66 9.82 2.64 -0.13
CA HIS A 66 10.34 2.38 1.22
C HIS A 66 10.59 0.90 1.52
N HIS A 67 10.69 0.05 0.49
CA HIS A 67 10.92 -1.39 0.63
C HIS A 67 9.88 -2.08 1.54
N LYS A 68 8.61 -1.68 1.43
CA LYS A 68 7.55 -2.29 2.23
C LYS A 68 6.70 -3.21 1.36
N PRO A 69 6.51 -4.48 1.76
CA PRO A 69 5.56 -5.35 1.10
C PRO A 69 4.15 -4.79 1.25
N VAL A 70 3.34 -4.95 0.23
CA VAL A 70 2.00 -4.38 0.15
C VAL A 70 0.95 -5.46 0.30
N VAL A 71 -0.05 -5.24 1.14
CA VAL A 71 -1.28 -6.03 1.18
C VAL A 71 -2.43 -5.14 0.74
N SER A 72 -3.05 -5.45 -0.38
CA SER A 72 -4.12 -4.62 -0.95
C SER A 72 -5.22 -5.48 -1.60
N THR A 73 -6.10 -4.86 -2.34
CA THR A 73 -7.18 -5.49 -3.09
C THR A 73 -6.99 -5.29 -4.59
N ASP A 74 -7.72 -6.03 -5.41
CA ASP A 74 -7.69 -5.98 -6.87
C ASP A 74 -8.41 -4.75 -7.45
N GLU A 75 -8.18 -3.56 -6.87
CA GLU A 75 -8.85 -2.31 -7.26
C GLU A 75 -7.97 -1.42 -8.11
N GLY A 76 -8.56 -0.78 -9.13
CA GLY A 76 -7.90 0.20 -9.97
C GLY A 76 -6.59 -0.31 -10.57
N ALA A 77 -5.52 0.45 -10.41
CA ALA A 77 -4.18 0.10 -10.89
C ALA A 77 -3.35 -0.71 -9.86
N VAL A 78 -3.92 -1.16 -8.74
CA VAL A 78 -3.18 -1.97 -7.77
C VAL A 78 -2.56 -3.21 -8.41
N PRO A 79 -3.26 -4.01 -9.27
CA PRO A 79 -2.67 -5.17 -9.92
C PRO A 79 -1.52 -4.85 -10.90
N ASP A 80 -1.40 -3.60 -11.35
CA ASP A 80 -0.27 -3.16 -12.19
C ASP A 80 0.99 -2.84 -11.35
N MET A 81 0.81 -2.60 -10.05
CA MET A 81 1.88 -2.25 -9.10
C MET A 81 2.26 -3.41 -8.21
N VAL A 82 1.27 -4.18 -7.75
CA VAL A 82 1.44 -5.29 -6.81
C VAL A 82 1.23 -6.60 -7.55
N MET A 83 2.30 -7.38 -7.69
CA MET A 83 2.28 -8.73 -8.22
C MET A 83 2.07 -9.69 -7.05
N ASP A 84 0.94 -10.43 -7.07
CA ASP A 84 0.57 -11.35 -6.00
C ASP A 84 1.65 -12.42 -5.76
N ASP A 85 2.01 -12.66 -4.50
CA ASP A 85 3.11 -13.53 -4.06
C ASP A 85 4.54 -13.07 -4.48
N GLU A 86 4.72 -11.92 -5.15
CA GLU A 86 6.05 -11.43 -5.55
C GLU A 86 6.49 -10.24 -4.69
N ASN A 87 5.75 -9.13 -4.72
CA ASN A 87 6.04 -7.92 -3.93
C ASN A 87 4.93 -7.54 -2.93
N GLY A 88 3.96 -8.44 -2.74
CA GLY A 88 2.86 -8.25 -1.82
C GLY A 88 1.77 -9.29 -2.03
N PHE A 89 0.59 -9.02 -1.48
CA PHE A 89 -0.58 -9.86 -1.60
C PHE A 89 -1.80 -9.09 -2.07
N ILE A 90 -2.52 -9.67 -3.03
CA ILE A 90 -3.82 -9.18 -3.51
C ILE A 90 -4.94 -9.98 -2.86
N CYS A 91 -5.69 -9.34 -1.98
CA CYS A 91 -6.81 -9.93 -1.27
C CYS A 91 -8.13 -9.67 -1.99
N LYS A 92 -9.11 -10.54 -1.78
CA LYS A 92 -10.48 -10.29 -2.26
C LYS A 92 -11.10 -9.11 -1.53
N ARG A 93 -11.81 -8.28 -2.25
CA ARG A 93 -12.57 -7.16 -1.66
C ARG A 93 -13.61 -7.68 -0.67
N LYS A 94 -13.75 -6.99 0.46
CA LYS A 94 -14.68 -7.33 1.56
C LYS A 94 -14.41 -8.70 2.22
N ASP A 95 -13.23 -9.25 2.05
CA ASP A 95 -12.79 -10.50 2.67
C ASP A 95 -11.75 -10.22 3.76
N ALA A 96 -12.22 -9.97 4.98
CA ALA A 96 -11.35 -9.70 6.12
C ALA A 96 -10.47 -10.91 6.50
N VAL A 97 -10.91 -12.13 6.20
CA VAL A 97 -10.15 -13.35 6.50
C VAL A 97 -8.96 -13.47 5.54
N SER A 98 -9.18 -13.24 4.25
CA SER A 98 -8.10 -13.19 3.26
C SER A 98 -7.07 -12.12 3.63
N LEU A 99 -7.51 -10.92 4.00
CA LEU A 99 -6.66 -9.84 4.43
C LEU A 99 -5.83 -10.21 5.67
N ALA A 100 -6.48 -10.78 6.70
CA ALA A 100 -5.81 -11.18 7.94
C ALA A 100 -4.74 -12.26 7.68
N ASN A 101 -5.05 -13.27 6.87
CA ASN A 101 -4.10 -14.33 6.52
C ASN A 101 -2.88 -13.78 5.76
N ALA A 102 -3.07 -12.84 4.84
CA ALA A 102 -1.98 -12.20 4.12
C ALA A 102 -1.07 -11.40 5.06
N ILE A 103 -1.65 -10.63 5.97
CA ILE A 103 -0.90 -9.88 7.00
C ILE A 103 -0.15 -10.83 7.91
N GLU A 104 -0.79 -11.90 8.40
CA GLU A 104 -0.16 -12.90 9.29
C GLU A 104 1.06 -13.55 8.64
N ARG A 105 0.98 -13.93 7.36
CA ARG A 105 2.14 -14.47 6.62
C ARG A 105 3.34 -13.52 6.67
N LEU A 106 3.12 -12.22 6.48
CA LEU A 106 4.18 -11.21 6.53
C LEU A 106 4.68 -10.91 7.96
N ILE A 107 3.84 -11.09 8.98
CA ILE A 107 4.25 -10.91 10.37
C ILE A 107 5.18 -12.05 10.81
N VAL A 108 4.83 -13.29 10.48
CA VAL A 108 5.56 -14.47 10.98
C VAL A 108 6.81 -14.80 10.16
N ASP A 109 6.89 -14.35 8.92
CA ASP A 109 8.03 -14.62 8.01
C ASP A 109 8.76 -13.33 7.64
N GLU A 110 9.81 -13.02 8.41
CA GLU A 110 10.67 -11.86 8.17
C GLU A 110 11.42 -11.95 6.83
N ALA A 111 11.86 -13.14 6.44
CA ALA A 111 12.58 -13.32 5.20
C ALA A 111 11.68 -13.05 3.98
N LEU A 112 10.45 -13.55 4.02
CA LEU A 112 9.44 -13.26 3.00
C LEU A 112 9.14 -11.76 2.94
N ARG A 113 8.93 -11.12 4.10
CA ARG A 113 8.66 -9.70 4.21
C ARG A 113 9.75 -8.85 3.57
N ASN A 114 11.01 -9.17 3.86
CA ASN A 114 12.16 -8.47 3.31
C ASN A 114 12.29 -8.72 1.80
N THR A 115 12.15 -9.96 1.35
CA THR A 115 12.21 -10.31 -0.08
C THR A 115 11.15 -9.58 -0.89
N MET A 116 9.91 -9.56 -0.43
CA MET A 116 8.81 -8.85 -1.09
C MET A 116 9.02 -7.33 -1.10
N GLY A 117 9.57 -6.77 -0.02
CA GLY A 117 9.89 -5.34 0.05
C GLY A 117 10.97 -4.95 -0.96
N GLU A 118 12.04 -5.72 -1.09
CA GLU A 118 13.10 -5.50 -2.07
C GLU A 118 12.58 -5.64 -3.51
N GLU A 119 11.75 -6.64 -3.78
CA GLU A 119 11.14 -6.83 -5.09
C GLU A 119 10.21 -5.66 -5.44
N GLY A 120 9.42 -5.18 -4.48
CA GLY A 120 8.60 -3.98 -4.65
C GLY A 120 9.43 -2.76 -5.04
N TYR A 121 10.55 -2.53 -4.35
CA TYR A 121 11.46 -1.45 -4.69
C TYR A 121 12.07 -1.60 -6.08
N ARG A 122 12.47 -2.81 -6.48
CA ARG A 122 12.98 -3.09 -7.83
C ARG A 122 11.95 -2.74 -8.90
N ILE A 123 10.70 -3.19 -8.74
CA ILE A 123 9.58 -2.89 -9.65
C ILE A 123 9.33 -1.37 -9.72
N TYR A 124 9.36 -0.67 -8.57
CA TYR A 124 9.23 0.78 -8.52
C TYR A 124 10.31 1.47 -9.35
N GLN A 125 11.58 1.09 -9.17
CA GLN A 125 12.71 1.66 -9.92
C GLN A 125 12.60 1.44 -11.42
N GLU A 126 12.13 0.27 -11.84
CA GLU A 126 12.03 -0.10 -13.25
C GLU A 126 10.83 0.51 -13.97
N LYS A 127 9.74 0.79 -13.25
CA LYS A 127 8.46 1.13 -13.92
C LYS A 127 7.85 2.47 -13.50
N PHE A 128 8.11 2.94 -12.28
CA PHE A 128 7.29 4.01 -11.67
C PHE A 128 8.10 5.25 -11.26
N THR A 129 9.37 5.35 -11.62
CA THR A 129 10.15 6.56 -11.41
C THR A 129 9.76 7.65 -12.41
N LEU A 130 10.06 8.91 -12.07
CA LEU A 130 9.85 10.04 -12.99
C LEU A 130 10.57 9.83 -14.32
N SER A 131 11.80 9.30 -14.29
CA SER A 131 12.57 8.99 -15.50
C SER A 131 11.86 7.98 -16.40
N CYS A 132 11.29 6.92 -15.84
CA CYS A 132 10.49 5.95 -16.60
C CYS A 132 9.26 6.59 -17.23
N PHE A 133 8.58 7.45 -16.48
CA PHE A 133 7.43 8.20 -17.00
C PHE A 133 7.83 9.11 -18.17
N GLU A 134 8.89 9.90 -18.01
CA GLU A 134 9.39 10.82 -19.05
C GLU A 134 9.79 10.07 -20.33
N GLN A 135 10.44 8.93 -20.20
CA GLN A 135 10.82 8.10 -21.35
C GLN A 135 9.56 7.60 -22.09
N ARG A 136 8.63 6.97 -21.39
CA ARG A 136 7.39 6.45 -21.98
C ARG A 136 6.56 7.55 -22.63
N PHE A 137 6.43 8.67 -21.95
CA PHE A 137 5.68 9.81 -22.46
C PHE A 137 6.30 10.35 -23.75
N THR A 138 7.63 10.46 -23.79
CA THR A 138 8.37 10.89 -24.99
C THR A 138 8.20 9.92 -26.15
N GLU A 139 8.19 8.60 -25.90
CA GLU A 139 7.95 7.59 -26.91
C GLU A 139 6.54 7.72 -27.51
N ILE A 140 5.51 7.84 -26.68
CA ILE A 140 4.13 8.05 -27.13
C ILE A 140 4.00 9.30 -27.99
N LEU A 141 4.60 10.42 -27.58
CA LEU A 141 4.58 11.66 -28.35
C LEU A 141 5.27 11.52 -29.72
N ARG A 142 6.34 10.73 -29.81
CA ARG A 142 7.01 10.46 -31.08
C ARG A 142 6.17 9.61 -32.00
N GLU A 143 5.51 8.59 -31.48
CA GLU A 143 4.60 7.72 -32.24
C GLU A 143 3.39 8.50 -32.79
N MET A 144 2.87 9.46 -32.03
CA MET A 144 1.75 10.30 -32.46
C MET A 144 2.13 11.31 -33.57
N ASN A 145 3.40 11.70 -33.65
CA ASN A 145 3.90 12.69 -34.63
C ASN A 145 4.58 12.06 -35.86
N GLY A 146 4.69 10.77 -35.91
CA GLY A 146 5.21 10.00 -37.04
C GLY A 146 4.12 9.46 -37.92
#